data_43087965c6349d6e175ba0954d6a6d39
#
_entry.id   43087965c6349d6e175ba0954d6a6d39
#
_cell.length_a   1.000
_cell.length_b   1.000
_cell.length_c   1.000
_cell.angle_alpha   90.00
_cell.angle_beta   90.00
_cell.angle_gamma   90.00
#
_symmetry.space_group_name_H-M   'P 1'
#
loop_
_entity.id
_entity.type
_entity.pdbx_description
1 polymer ?
#
loop_
_entity_poly.entity_id
_entity_poly.type
_entity_poly.pdbx_seq_one_letter_code
_entity_poly.pdbx_strand_id
1 'polypeptide(L)'
;MQIPRIMIAGSSSGSGKTAITCAILSALKQKNIDVSACKCGPDYIDPMFHREVLQVPSENLDLFFSTKDSLQELFVKHGENRDIVVTEGVMGYYDGLALESDQASSYDVSRSLSMPTVLVVPCKGMALSVVPVILGMLEFRKDQQIKGIILNRISGMLYPRMKELIESELKKRGYDIPVVGYVPEHEAFQLESRHLGLKLPEHIIHIQKKLHEAGELIKSTVDLEQILQIACQAPQIETVIKNSLDEKSIVKNRVRIGIARDEAFCFYYEENLRMLREKGCELVEFSPLVEKKLPENIKGLIIGGGYPELYAEKLSANISMRKDIQSKIDAGMPTIAECGGFLYLHETLENPERIKIKMTNVIKAEAFKTDRLRRFGYITLKAEKNGKFLKKDEIMRAHEFHYWDSTQNGTDCLAVKPDKKRSWNCIHMRDNLFAGFPHLYFRSNPNFVERFIDACKEWDITVNQTN
;
A
#
# COMPACT_ATOMS: atom_id res chain seq x y z
N MET A 1 -20.74 14.13 -1.81
CA MET A 1 -20.84 13.30 -3.03
C MET A 1 -21.33 11.91 -2.67
N GLN A 2 -22.22 11.33 -3.48
CA GLN A 2 -22.68 9.94 -3.29
C GLN A 2 -21.70 9.01 -4.04
N ILE A 3 -21.00 8.17 -3.32
CA ILE A 3 -20.08 7.16 -3.87
C ILE A 3 -20.46 5.82 -3.23
N PRO A 4 -21.00 4.85 -4.01
CA PRO A 4 -21.23 3.51 -3.52
C PRO A 4 -19.89 2.90 -3.04
N ARG A 5 -19.86 2.43 -1.80
CA ARG A 5 -18.64 1.94 -1.17
C ARG A 5 -18.90 0.84 -0.16
N ILE A 6 -17.98 -0.09 -0.07
CA ILE A 6 -18.07 -1.19 0.89
C ILE A 6 -16.67 -1.62 1.34
N MET A 7 -16.59 -2.04 2.60
CA MET A 7 -15.37 -2.65 3.14
C MET A 7 -15.56 -4.15 3.30
N ILE A 8 -14.58 -4.93 2.92
CA ILE A 8 -14.45 -6.35 3.23
C ILE A 8 -13.45 -6.48 4.37
N ALA A 9 -13.94 -6.70 5.58
CA ALA A 9 -13.12 -6.80 6.78
C ALA A 9 -13.18 -8.22 7.37
N GLY A 10 -12.18 -8.60 8.15
CA GLY A 10 -12.14 -9.91 8.79
C GLY A 10 -12.34 -9.81 10.29
N SER A 11 -12.89 -10.86 10.92
CA SER A 11 -12.93 -10.98 12.37
C SER A 11 -11.55 -11.12 13.00
N SER A 12 -10.54 -11.51 12.19
CA SER A 12 -9.13 -11.67 12.61
C SER A 12 -8.21 -11.60 11.39
N SER A 13 -6.89 -11.54 11.65
CA SER A 13 -5.89 -11.81 10.62
C SER A 13 -6.05 -13.26 10.12
N GLY A 14 -5.80 -13.50 8.82
CA GLY A 14 -5.96 -14.82 8.22
C GLY A 14 -7.42 -15.29 7.98
N SER A 15 -8.41 -14.44 8.20
CA SER A 15 -9.83 -14.75 7.93
C SER A 15 -10.16 -14.97 6.44
N GLY A 16 -9.21 -14.73 5.53
CA GLY A 16 -9.38 -14.91 4.08
C GLY A 16 -9.87 -13.67 3.33
N LYS A 17 -9.94 -12.52 3.99
CA LYS A 17 -10.45 -11.27 3.39
C LYS A 17 -9.79 -10.88 2.07
N THR A 18 -8.47 -11.04 1.93
CA THR A 18 -7.77 -10.68 0.68
C THR A 18 -8.22 -11.53 -0.51
N ALA A 19 -8.27 -12.86 -0.34
CA ALA A 19 -8.72 -13.73 -1.42
C ALA A 19 -10.18 -13.46 -1.79
N ILE A 20 -11.03 -13.19 -0.79
CA ILE A 20 -12.44 -12.85 -0.98
C ILE A 20 -12.59 -11.49 -1.65
N THR A 21 -11.83 -10.47 -1.23
CA THR A 21 -11.84 -9.15 -1.88
C THR A 21 -11.43 -9.25 -3.34
N CYS A 22 -10.32 -9.94 -3.65
CA CYS A 22 -9.87 -10.14 -5.02
C CYS A 22 -10.91 -10.90 -5.87
N ALA A 23 -11.58 -11.91 -5.29
CA ALA A 23 -12.61 -12.65 -5.98
C ALA A 23 -13.89 -11.81 -6.21
N ILE A 24 -14.29 -10.95 -5.27
CA ILE A 24 -15.39 -9.98 -5.44
C ILE A 24 -15.02 -8.98 -6.53
N LEU A 25 -13.83 -8.41 -6.53
CA LEU A 25 -13.35 -7.50 -7.58
C LEU A 25 -13.39 -8.17 -8.96
N SER A 26 -12.93 -9.41 -9.06
CA SER A 26 -12.99 -10.21 -10.27
C SER A 26 -14.44 -10.45 -10.73
N ALA A 27 -15.33 -10.81 -9.81
CA ALA A 27 -16.74 -11.06 -10.10
C ALA A 27 -17.48 -9.79 -10.57
N LEU A 28 -17.20 -8.62 -9.97
CA LEU A 28 -17.77 -7.34 -10.38
C LEU A 28 -17.30 -6.94 -11.76
N LYS A 29 -16.02 -7.10 -12.07
CA LYS A 29 -15.48 -6.87 -13.42
C LYS A 29 -16.13 -7.78 -14.47
N GLN A 30 -16.33 -9.07 -14.15
CA GLN A 30 -17.03 -10.00 -15.04
C GLN A 30 -18.48 -9.62 -15.31
N LYS A 31 -19.11 -8.84 -14.42
CA LYS A 31 -20.43 -8.22 -14.60
C LYS A 31 -20.37 -6.86 -15.30
N ASN A 32 -19.20 -6.42 -15.79
CA ASN A 32 -18.95 -5.11 -16.41
C ASN A 32 -19.28 -3.92 -15.49
N ILE A 33 -19.08 -4.07 -14.17
CA ILE A 33 -19.20 -3.00 -13.20
C ILE A 33 -17.86 -2.27 -13.11
N ASP A 34 -17.87 -0.95 -13.23
CA ASP A 34 -16.66 -0.13 -13.10
C ASP A 34 -16.29 0.03 -11.62
N VAL A 35 -15.34 -0.81 -11.19
CA VAL A 35 -14.93 -0.91 -9.80
C VAL A 35 -13.53 -0.32 -9.58
N SER A 36 -13.36 0.40 -8.48
CA SER A 36 -12.03 0.68 -7.92
C SER A 36 -11.86 0.02 -6.55
N ALA A 37 -10.62 -0.16 -6.14
CA ALA A 37 -10.28 -0.80 -4.88
C ALA A 37 -9.52 0.15 -3.96
N CYS A 38 -9.62 -0.09 -2.66
CA CYS A 38 -8.74 0.50 -1.67
C CYS A 38 -8.21 -0.58 -0.74
N LYS A 39 -7.06 -0.31 -0.13
CA LYS A 39 -6.48 -1.14 0.92
C LYS A 39 -6.31 -0.33 2.20
N CYS A 40 -6.88 -0.80 3.32
CA CYS A 40 -6.56 -0.22 4.62
C CYS A 40 -5.11 -0.52 5.01
N GLY A 41 -4.43 0.50 5.55
CA GLY A 41 -3.08 0.35 6.05
C GLY A 41 -1.98 0.55 4.99
N PRO A 42 -0.70 0.35 5.38
CA PRO A 42 0.48 0.74 4.61
C PRO A 42 0.96 -0.34 3.64
N ASP A 43 0.13 -1.31 3.31
CA ASP A 43 0.49 -2.44 2.44
C ASP A 43 0.68 -1.99 0.99
N TYR A 44 1.79 -2.35 0.36
CA TYR A 44 2.09 -2.06 -1.06
C TYR A 44 1.65 -3.20 -1.97
N ILE A 45 1.67 -4.42 -1.45
CA ILE A 45 1.51 -5.66 -2.22
C ILE A 45 0.07 -5.80 -2.70
N ASP A 46 -0.91 -5.62 -1.81
CA ASP A 46 -2.31 -5.77 -2.16
C ASP A 46 -2.77 -4.71 -3.19
N PRO A 47 -2.49 -3.40 -3.03
CA PRO A 47 -2.82 -2.41 -4.07
C PRO A 47 -2.12 -2.67 -5.41
N MET A 48 -0.85 -3.07 -5.40
CA MET A 48 -0.12 -3.44 -6.60
C MET A 48 -0.76 -4.66 -7.27
N PHE A 49 -1.13 -5.69 -6.48
CA PHE A 49 -1.80 -6.87 -6.98
C PHE A 49 -3.16 -6.54 -7.63
N HIS A 50 -3.94 -5.64 -7.03
CA HIS A 50 -5.20 -5.16 -7.62
C HIS A 50 -4.95 -4.49 -8.98
N ARG A 51 -3.93 -3.63 -9.09
CA ARG A 51 -3.61 -2.92 -10.34
C ARG A 51 -3.05 -3.84 -11.41
N GLU A 52 -2.02 -4.60 -11.09
CA GLU A 52 -1.25 -5.37 -12.09
C GLU A 52 -1.97 -6.68 -12.50
N VAL A 53 -2.61 -7.36 -11.55
CA VAL A 53 -3.24 -8.66 -11.81
C VAL A 53 -4.71 -8.53 -12.17
N LEU A 54 -5.47 -7.79 -11.37
CA LEU A 54 -6.90 -7.58 -11.59
C LEU A 54 -7.19 -6.40 -12.53
N GLN A 55 -6.18 -5.54 -12.80
CA GLN A 55 -6.37 -4.30 -13.57
C GLN A 55 -7.51 -3.44 -12.99
N VAL A 56 -7.52 -3.31 -11.67
CA VAL A 56 -8.44 -2.48 -10.90
C VAL A 56 -7.61 -1.37 -10.25
N PRO A 57 -7.93 -0.09 -10.49
CA PRO A 57 -7.28 1.02 -9.80
C PRO A 57 -7.36 0.81 -8.29
N SER A 58 -6.24 0.97 -7.58
CA SER A 58 -6.19 0.71 -6.14
C SER A 58 -5.23 1.64 -5.42
N GLU A 59 -5.66 2.13 -4.24
CA GLU A 59 -4.92 3.03 -3.38
C GLU A 59 -4.99 2.62 -1.91
N ASN A 60 -4.13 3.23 -1.08
CA ASN A 60 -4.13 2.99 0.36
C ASN A 60 -5.04 4.00 1.08
N LEU A 61 -5.78 3.51 2.06
CA LEU A 61 -6.54 4.32 3.03
C LEU A 61 -5.93 4.10 4.42
N ASP A 62 -5.34 5.15 4.98
CA ASP A 62 -4.57 4.99 6.21
C ASP A 62 -4.69 6.22 7.12
N LEU A 63 -5.28 6.03 8.31
CA LEU A 63 -5.48 7.08 9.32
C LEU A 63 -4.23 7.32 10.19
N PHE A 64 -3.21 6.49 10.12
CA PHE A 64 -1.92 6.87 10.67
C PHE A 64 -1.21 7.90 9.77
N PHE A 65 -1.31 7.76 8.47
CA PHE A 65 -0.68 8.65 7.50
C PHE A 65 -1.48 9.94 7.28
N SER A 66 -2.80 9.87 7.32
CA SER A 66 -3.70 10.96 6.95
C SER A 66 -4.60 11.37 8.12
N THR A 67 -5.07 12.62 8.10
CA THR A 67 -6.20 13.05 8.91
C THR A 67 -7.49 12.52 8.30
N LYS A 68 -8.60 12.53 9.07
CA LYS A 68 -9.92 12.13 8.58
C LYS A 68 -10.32 12.92 7.32
N ASP A 69 -10.13 14.23 7.34
CA ASP A 69 -10.51 15.10 6.21
C ASP A 69 -9.68 14.80 4.97
N SER A 70 -8.37 14.61 5.14
CA SER A 70 -7.48 14.21 4.05
C SER A 70 -7.84 12.83 3.49
N LEU A 71 -8.18 11.87 4.36
CA LEU A 71 -8.63 10.55 3.94
C LEU A 71 -9.93 10.62 3.12
N GLN A 72 -10.88 11.45 3.54
CA GLN A 72 -12.13 11.65 2.81
C GLN A 72 -11.89 12.29 1.44
N GLU A 73 -11.03 13.30 1.37
CA GLU A 73 -10.63 13.94 0.10
C GLU A 73 -10.00 12.93 -0.87
N LEU A 74 -9.05 12.12 -0.38
CA LEU A 74 -8.42 11.06 -1.15
C LEU A 74 -9.42 10.03 -1.66
N PHE A 75 -10.30 9.58 -0.78
CA PHE A 75 -11.33 8.61 -1.12
C PHE A 75 -12.29 9.14 -2.19
N VAL A 76 -12.73 10.40 -2.07
CA VAL A 76 -13.61 11.02 -3.06
C VAL A 76 -12.94 11.11 -4.42
N LYS A 77 -11.70 11.57 -4.49
CA LYS A 77 -10.92 11.62 -5.75
C LYS A 77 -10.75 10.24 -6.40
N HIS A 78 -10.52 9.20 -5.59
CA HIS A 78 -10.32 7.84 -6.08
C HIS A 78 -11.62 7.18 -6.54
N GLY A 79 -12.73 7.47 -5.85
CA GLY A 79 -14.05 6.87 -6.11
C GLY A 79 -14.92 7.67 -7.08
N GLU A 80 -14.49 8.85 -7.51
CA GLU A 80 -15.25 9.67 -8.45
C GLU A 80 -15.45 8.94 -9.78
N ASN A 81 -16.69 8.94 -10.26
CA ASN A 81 -17.09 8.28 -11.51
C ASN A 81 -16.92 6.74 -11.53
N ARG A 82 -16.90 6.08 -10.36
CA ARG A 82 -16.93 4.64 -10.24
C ARG A 82 -18.32 4.15 -9.82
N ASP A 83 -18.70 2.97 -10.33
CA ASP A 83 -19.96 2.33 -9.91
C ASP A 83 -19.88 1.91 -8.44
N ILE A 84 -18.70 1.46 -7.98
CA ILE A 84 -18.45 1.06 -6.59
C ILE A 84 -16.97 1.12 -6.22
N VAL A 85 -16.68 1.47 -4.97
CA VAL A 85 -15.35 1.31 -4.35
C VAL A 85 -15.39 0.17 -3.35
N VAL A 86 -14.53 -0.85 -3.56
CA VAL A 86 -14.36 -1.98 -2.63
C VAL A 86 -13.07 -1.79 -1.85
N THR A 87 -13.18 -1.69 -0.54
CA THR A 87 -12.04 -1.50 0.37
C THR A 87 -11.69 -2.81 1.06
N GLU A 88 -10.45 -3.26 0.95
CA GLU A 88 -9.95 -4.38 1.73
C GLU A 88 -9.45 -3.89 3.10
N GLY A 89 -9.97 -4.47 4.17
CA GLY A 89 -9.53 -4.20 5.54
C GLY A 89 -8.13 -4.77 5.85
N VAL A 90 -7.54 -4.29 6.92
CA VAL A 90 -6.24 -4.75 7.46
C VAL A 90 -6.47 -5.56 8.75
N MET A 91 -5.66 -6.59 8.99
CA MET A 91 -5.71 -7.44 10.20
C MET A 91 -7.14 -7.87 10.58
N GLY A 92 -7.51 -7.89 11.85
CA GLY A 92 -8.89 -7.95 12.32
C GLY A 92 -9.55 -6.57 12.28
N TYR A 93 -10.88 -6.53 12.22
CA TYR A 93 -11.65 -5.30 12.03
C TYR A 93 -11.32 -4.19 13.03
N TYR A 94 -11.05 -4.56 14.29
CA TYR A 94 -10.70 -3.64 15.37
C TYR A 94 -9.19 -3.53 15.66
N ASP A 95 -8.35 -4.30 14.98
CA ASP A 95 -6.91 -4.29 15.23
C ASP A 95 -6.27 -3.02 14.65
N GLY A 96 -5.72 -2.17 15.50
CA GLY A 96 -5.15 -0.88 15.14
C GLY A 96 -3.63 -0.76 15.36
N LEU A 97 -3.17 0.46 15.65
CA LEU A 97 -1.74 0.81 15.77
C LEU A 97 -1.00 0.09 16.91
N ALA A 98 -1.70 -0.32 17.94
CA ALA A 98 -1.16 -1.01 19.10
C ALA A 98 -2.18 -2.04 19.61
N LEU A 99 -1.72 -2.97 20.44
CA LEU A 99 -2.55 -4.06 20.97
C LEU A 99 -3.87 -3.59 21.61
N GLU A 100 -3.86 -2.43 22.25
CA GLU A 100 -5.01 -1.87 22.99
C GLU A 100 -5.70 -0.73 22.22
N SER A 101 -5.41 -0.56 20.92
CA SER A 101 -5.89 0.58 20.14
C SER A 101 -6.62 0.13 18.89
N ASP A 102 -7.79 0.71 18.64
CA ASP A 102 -8.51 0.60 17.38
C ASP A 102 -8.22 1.74 16.39
N GLN A 103 -7.29 2.64 16.73
CA GLN A 103 -6.85 3.73 15.83
C GLN A 103 -6.20 3.17 14.57
N ALA A 104 -6.55 3.76 13.43
CA ALA A 104 -6.12 3.35 12.09
C ALA A 104 -6.45 1.88 11.74
N SER A 105 -7.36 1.23 12.47
CA SER A 105 -7.92 -0.07 12.12
C SER A 105 -8.90 0.01 10.95
N SER A 106 -9.33 -1.15 10.44
CA SER A 106 -10.42 -1.23 9.47
C SER A 106 -11.71 -0.57 10.00
N TYR A 107 -12.00 -0.73 11.29
CA TYR A 107 -13.13 -0.06 11.95
C TYR A 107 -12.99 1.46 11.90
N ASP A 108 -11.84 2.01 12.25
CA ASP A 108 -11.61 3.47 12.28
C ASP A 108 -11.73 4.09 10.88
N VAL A 109 -11.19 3.42 9.85
CA VAL A 109 -11.36 3.83 8.45
C VAL A 109 -12.82 3.74 8.00
N SER A 110 -13.53 2.63 8.31
CA SER A 110 -14.94 2.46 7.94
C SER A 110 -15.83 3.50 8.57
N ARG A 111 -15.61 3.81 9.84
CA ARG A 111 -16.33 4.86 10.58
C ARG A 111 -16.03 6.25 9.99
N SER A 112 -14.78 6.55 9.69
CA SER A 112 -14.35 7.86 9.16
C SER A 112 -14.94 8.17 7.80
N LEU A 113 -15.20 7.13 7.00
CA LEU A 113 -15.83 7.22 5.68
C LEU A 113 -17.31 6.85 5.70
N SER A 114 -17.92 6.55 6.86
CA SER A 114 -19.28 5.98 6.96
C SER A 114 -19.48 4.85 5.93
N MET A 115 -18.52 3.92 5.89
CA MET A 115 -18.43 2.87 4.88
C MET A 115 -19.05 1.58 5.39
N PRO A 116 -20.18 1.12 4.84
CA PRO A 116 -20.74 -0.19 5.18
C PRO A 116 -19.69 -1.29 5.05
N THR A 117 -19.71 -2.23 5.98
CA THR A 117 -18.70 -3.29 6.08
C THR A 117 -19.35 -4.65 5.97
N VAL A 118 -18.81 -5.53 5.14
CA VAL A 118 -19.10 -6.97 5.14
C VAL A 118 -18.03 -7.67 5.94
N LEU A 119 -18.45 -8.32 7.03
CA LEU A 119 -17.54 -9.04 7.92
C LEU A 119 -17.33 -10.48 7.42
N VAL A 120 -16.08 -10.84 7.13
CA VAL A 120 -15.67 -12.20 6.79
C VAL A 120 -15.36 -12.96 8.08
N VAL A 121 -16.09 -14.03 8.32
CA VAL A 121 -15.98 -14.88 9.51
C VAL A 121 -15.55 -16.27 9.11
N PRO A 122 -14.36 -16.76 9.55
CA PRO A 122 -13.94 -18.14 9.34
C PRO A 122 -14.85 -19.09 10.12
N CYS A 123 -15.39 -20.09 9.43
CA CYS A 123 -16.35 -21.05 10.03
C CYS A 123 -15.83 -22.48 10.12
N LYS A 124 -14.55 -22.72 9.75
CA LYS A 124 -13.96 -24.07 9.83
C LYS A 124 -13.98 -24.59 11.26
N GLY A 125 -14.63 -25.73 11.47
CA GLY A 125 -14.77 -26.35 12.79
C GLY A 125 -15.73 -25.64 13.74
N MET A 126 -16.56 -24.70 13.23
CA MET A 126 -17.53 -23.97 14.04
C MET A 126 -18.96 -24.38 13.72
N ALA A 127 -19.81 -24.39 14.75
CA ALA A 127 -21.26 -24.51 14.65
C ALA A 127 -21.91 -23.32 15.38
N LEU A 128 -22.64 -23.53 16.46
CA LEU A 128 -23.28 -22.46 17.23
C LEU A 128 -22.27 -21.39 17.73
N SER A 129 -21.02 -21.78 17.97
CA SER A 129 -19.97 -20.88 18.46
C SER A 129 -19.64 -19.72 17.51
N VAL A 130 -20.08 -19.75 16.25
CA VAL A 130 -19.91 -18.62 15.32
C VAL A 130 -20.76 -17.42 15.74
N VAL A 131 -21.93 -17.67 16.35
CA VAL A 131 -22.87 -16.61 16.79
C VAL A 131 -22.25 -15.66 17.82
N PRO A 132 -21.70 -16.13 18.94
CA PRO A 132 -21.03 -15.22 19.91
C PRO A 132 -19.82 -14.48 19.31
N VAL A 133 -19.11 -15.05 18.34
CA VAL A 133 -18.05 -14.31 17.63
C VAL A 133 -18.62 -13.13 16.87
N ILE A 134 -19.67 -13.34 16.10
CA ILE A 134 -20.36 -12.27 15.35
C ILE A 134 -20.96 -11.23 16.30
N LEU A 135 -21.64 -11.66 17.34
CA LEU A 135 -22.24 -10.76 18.33
C LEU A 135 -21.17 -9.91 19.01
N GLY A 136 -20.02 -10.49 19.41
CA GLY A 136 -18.93 -9.73 19.99
C GLY A 136 -18.43 -8.64 19.05
N MET A 137 -18.34 -8.93 17.74
CA MET A 137 -17.95 -7.93 16.73
C MET A 137 -18.99 -6.81 16.57
N LEU A 138 -20.27 -7.11 16.72
CA LEU A 138 -21.36 -6.13 16.61
C LEU A 138 -21.51 -5.27 17.87
N GLU A 139 -21.27 -5.83 19.04
CA GLU A 139 -21.52 -5.18 20.34
C GLU A 139 -20.31 -4.42 20.87
N PHE A 140 -19.08 -4.74 20.38
CA PHE A 140 -17.86 -4.15 20.92
C PHE A 140 -17.78 -2.63 20.74
N ARG A 141 -18.31 -2.09 19.64
CA ARG A 141 -18.42 -0.65 19.40
C ARG A 141 -19.82 -0.33 18.86
N LYS A 142 -20.48 0.70 19.42
CA LYS A 142 -21.85 1.09 19.05
C LYS A 142 -21.97 1.69 17.64
N ASP A 143 -20.90 2.32 17.15
CA ASP A 143 -20.83 3.03 15.88
C ASP A 143 -20.11 2.20 14.78
N GLN A 144 -20.02 0.88 14.98
CA GLN A 144 -19.50 -0.04 13.98
C GLN A 144 -20.37 -0.02 12.71
N GLN A 145 -19.73 -0.30 11.57
CA GLN A 145 -20.35 -0.20 10.25
C GLN A 145 -20.68 -1.57 9.61
N ILE A 146 -20.71 -2.65 10.38
CA ILE A 146 -21.00 -4.01 9.86
C ILE A 146 -22.46 -4.07 9.41
N LYS A 147 -22.67 -4.35 8.11
CA LYS A 147 -24.00 -4.40 7.46
C LYS A 147 -24.24 -5.70 6.70
N GLY A 148 -23.27 -6.62 6.71
CA GLY A 148 -23.38 -7.93 6.08
C GLY A 148 -22.31 -8.88 6.60
N ILE A 149 -22.52 -10.17 6.39
CA ILE A 149 -21.63 -11.24 6.86
C ILE A 149 -21.36 -12.21 5.71
N ILE A 150 -20.09 -12.59 5.49
CA ILE A 150 -19.70 -13.71 4.64
C ILE A 150 -19.09 -14.80 5.51
N LEU A 151 -19.61 -16.04 5.38
CA LEU A 151 -19.10 -17.20 6.07
C LEU A 151 -17.98 -17.84 5.23
N ASN A 152 -16.74 -17.82 5.71
CA ASN A 152 -15.61 -18.38 5.00
C ASN A 152 -15.25 -19.78 5.49
N ARG A 153 -14.78 -20.66 4.58
CA ARG A 153 -14.39 -22.04 4.82
C ARG A 153 -15.53 -22.91 5.34
N ILE A 154 -16.68 -22.80 4.68
CA ILE A 154 -17.89 -23.61 4.97
C ILE A 154 -18.40 -24.27 3.70
N SER A 155 -18.92 -25.48 3.80
CA SER A 155 -19.52 -26.18 2.65
C SER A 155 -20.91 -25.63 2.29
N GLY A 156 -21.26 -25.72 0.99
CA GLY A 156 -22.59 -25.33 0.52
C GLY A 156 -23.73 -26.12 1.15
N MET A 157 -23.48 -27.37 1.59
CA MET A 157 -24.47 -28.19 2.30
C MET A 157 -24.82 -27.61 3.68
N LEU A 158 -23.82 -27.09 4.39
CA LEU A 158 -24.02 -26.57 5.75
C LEU A 158 -24.49 -25.10 5.74
N TYR A 159 -24.18 -24.35 4.69
CA TYR A 159 -24.44 -22.93 4.59
C TYR A 159 -25.91 -22.51 4.89
N PRO A 160 -26.96 -23.14 4.28
CA PRO A 160 -28.33 -22.68 4.52
C PRO A 160 -28.75 -22.74 6.00
N ARG A 161 -28.36 -23.82 6.68
CA ARG A 161 -28.64 -24.01 8.11
C ARG A 161 -27.88 -23.04 8.99
N MET A 162 -26.61 -22.75 8.64
CA MET A 162 -25.80 -21.78 9.37
C MET A 162 -26.32 -20.35 9.17
N LYS A 163 -26.74 -20.00 7.95
CA LYS A 163 -27.38 -18.70 7.66
C LYS A 163 -28.62 -18.51 8.52
N GLU A 164 -29.58 -19.45 8.49
CA GLU A 164 -30.79 -19.39 9.26
C GLU A 164 -30.52 -19.25 10.77
N LEU A 165 -29.59 -20.06 11.30
CA LEU A 165 -29.17 -20.01 12.70
C LEU A 165 -28.66 -18.61 13.08
N ILE A 166 -27.70 -18.08 12.30
CA ILE A 166 -27.06 -16.78 12.58
C ILE A 166 -28.09 -15.66 12.50
N GLU A 167 -28.84 -15.56 11.41
CA GLU A 167 -29.84 -14.50 11.22
C GLU A 167 -30.93 -14.54 12.28
N SER A 168 -31.42 -15.72 12.67
CA SER A 168 -32.36 -15.90 13.75
C SER A 168 -31.84 -15.42 15.11
N GLU A 169 -30.60 -15.80 15.46
CA GLU A 169 -29.99 -15.40 16.72
C GLU A 169 -29.64 -13.89 16.76
N LEU A 170 -29.25 -13.30 15.64
CA LEU A 170 -29.05 -11.86 15.52
C LEU A 170 -30.34 -11.10 15.68
N LYS A 171 -31.43 -11.56 15.01
CA LYS A 171 -32.77 -10.92 15.09
C LYS A 171 -33.32 -10.94 16.48
N LYS A 172 -33.15 -12.01 17.26
CA LYS A 172 -33.56 -12.08 18.68
C LYS A 172 -32.91 -10.99 19.55
N ARG A 173 -31.76 -10.41 19.09
CA ARG A 173 -31.01 -9.36 19.77
C ARG A 173 -31.16 -7.98 19.12
N GLY A 174 -32.10 -7.85 18.18
CA GLY A 174 -32.37 -6.58 17.50
C GLY A 174 -31.46 -6.22 16.36
N TYR A 175 -30.61 -7.16 15.88
CA TYR A 175 -29.79 -6.95 14.72
C TYR A 175 -30.43 -7.52 13.46
N ASP A 176 -30.63 -6.68 12.45
CA ASP A 176 -31.10 -7.07 11.11
C ASP A 176 -29.95 -7.00 10.12
N ILE A 177 -29.03 -7.96 10.25
CA ILE A 177 -27.79 -8.03 9.44
C ILE A 177 -27.79 -9.35 8.66
N PRO A 178 -27.83 -9.30 7.33
CA PRO A 178 -27.90 -10.48 6.50
C PRO A 178 -26.57 -11.24 6.42
N VAL A 179 -26.64 -12.56 6.31
CA VAL A 179 -25.55 -13.39 5.82
C VAL A 179 -25.65 -13.40 4.30
N VAL A 180 -24.79 -12.59 3.65
CA VAL A 180 -24.84 -12.32 2.20
C VAL A 180 -24.19 -13.43 1.37
N GLY A 181 -23.61 -14.44 1.99
CA GLY A 181 -23.03 -15.58 1.26
C GLY A 181 -22.00 -16.37 2.04
N TYR A 182 -21.39 -17.30 1.32
CA TYR A 182 -20.33 -18.14 1.86
C TYR A 182 -19.21 -18.36 0.84
N VAL A 183 -18.04 -18.74 1.34
CA VAL A 183 -16.91 -19.14 0.52
C VAL A 183 -16.46 -20.54 0.94
N PRO A 184 -16.45 -21.51 0.02
CA PRO A 184 -15.99 -22.86 0.33
C PRO A 184 -14.46 -22.94 0.46
N GLU A 185 -13.95 -24.03 1.03
CA GLU A 185 -12.55 -24.38 0.88
C GLU A 185 -12.32 -24.83 -0.57
N HIS A 186 -11.62 -24.00 -1.34
CA HIS A 186 -11.33 -24.27 -2.74
C HIS A 186 -9.96 -23.68 -3.10
N GLU A 187 -9.24 -24.33 -4.02
CA GLU A 187 -7.90 -23.89 -4.43
C GLU A 187 -7.87 -22.52 -5.10
N ALA A 188 -8.95 -22.11 -5.75
CA ALA A 188 -9.07 -20.77 -6.35
C ALA A 188 -8.92 -19.64 -5.32
N PHE A 189 -9.21 -19.86 -4.05
CA PHE A 189 -9.02 -18.92 -2.95
C PHE A 189 -7.66 -19.04 -2.25
N GLN A 190 -6.82 -19.97 -2.65
CA GLN A 190 -5.47 -20.11 -2.13
C GLN A 190 -4.52 -19.27 -2.97
N LEU A 191 -4.42 -17.99 -2.63
CA LEU A 191 -3.44 -17.11 -3.25
C LEU A 191 -2.06 -17.41 -2.67
N GLU A 192 -1.27 -18.22 -3.40
CA GLU A 192 0.13 -18.42 -3.10
C GLU A 192 0.86 -17.07 -3.15
N SER A 193 2.01 -16.96 -2.51
CA SER A 193 2.83 -15.76 -2.37
C SER A 193 2.47 -14.58 -3.32
N ARG A 194 1.94 -13.49 -2.76
CA ARG A 194 1.56 -12.26 -3.49
C ARG A 194 2.75 -11.37 -3.87
N HIS A 195 3.96 -11.87 -3.74
CA HIS A 195 5.19 -11.15 -4.10
C HIS A 195 5.32 -11.06 -5.62
N LEU A 196 4.70 -10.05 -6.23
CA LEU A 196 4.68 -9.84 -7.69
C LEU A 196 6.08 -9.55 -8.27
N GLY A 197 6.99 -8.99 -7.49
CA GLY A 197 8.37 -8.78 -7.89
C GLY A 197 9.17 -10.06 -8.21
N LEU A 198 8.57 -11.25 -7.96
CA LEU A 198 9.19 -12.55 -8.18
C LEU A 198 8.56 -13.35 -9.32
N LYS A 199 7.56 -12.82 -10.05
CA LYS A 199 6.75 -13.63 -10.94
C LYS A 199 6.95 -13.27 -12.40
N LEU A 200 7.32 -14.29 -13.18
CA LEU A 200 7.32 -14.27 -14.65
C LEU A 200 5.89 -13.97 -15.17
N PRO A 201 5.75 -13.40 -16.39
CA PRO A 201 4.44 -13.15 -17.02
C PRO A 201 3.50 -14.36 -17.01
N GLU A 202 4.04 -15.57 -17.16
CA GLU A 202 3.29 -16.84 -17.11
C GLU A 202 2.62 -17.07 -15.76
N HIS A 203 3.27 -16.69 -14.65
CA HIS A 203 2.69 -16.77 -13.31
C HIS A 203 1.54 -15.78 -13.14
N ILE A 204 1.63 -14.59 -13.74
CA ILE A 204 0.54 -13.60 -13.72
C ILE A 204 -0.69 -14.14 -14.43
N ILE A 205 -0.52 -14.76 -15.61
CA ILE A 205 -1.60 -15.39 -16.37
C ILE A 205 -2.26 -16.52 -15.55
N HIS A 206 -1.46 -17.35 -14.89
CA HIS A 206 -1.99 -18.41 -14.02
C HIS A 206 -2.82 -17.84 -12.87
N ILE A 207 -2.33 -16.80 -12.20
CA ILE A 207 -3.06 -16.14 -11.12
C ILE A 207 -4.35 -15.49 -11.64
N GLN A 208 -4.33 -14.86 -12.83
CA GLN A 208 -5.53 -14.27 -13.43
C GLN A 208 -6.60 -15.32 -13.71
N LYS A 209 -6.23 -16.50 -14.23
CA LYS A 209 -7.16 -17.63 -14.40
C LYS A 209 -7.76 -18.08 -13.07
N LYS A 210 -6.94 -18.23 -12.05
CA LYS A 210 -7.36 -18.61 -10.71
C LYS A 210 -8.31 -17.58 -10.08
N LEU A 211 -8.04 -16.30 -10.27
CA LEU A 211 -8.93 -15.22 -9.83
C LEU A 211 -10.23 -15.13 -10.63
N HIS A 212 -10.17 -15.45 -11.92
CA HIS A 212 -11.38 -15.56 -12.74
C HIS A 212 -12.29 -16.68 -12.21
N GLU A 213 -11.73 -17.86 -11.93
CA GLU A 213 -12.45 -19.00 -11.33
C GLU A 213 -12.99 -18.63 -9.93
N ALA A 214 -12.20 -17.97 -9.09
CA ALA A 214 -12.66 -17.49 -7.80
C ALA A 214 -13.83 -16.49 -7.94
N GLY A 215 -13.80 -15.64 -8.96
CA GLY A 215 -14.90 -14.72 -9.29
C GLY A 215 -16.18 -15.46 -9.71
N GLU A 216 -16.08 -16.52 -10.52
CA GLU A 216 -17.22 -17.37 -10.88
C GLU A 216 -17.83 -18.06 -9.63
N LEU A 217 -16.98 -18.56 -8.75
CA LEU A 217 -17.44 -19.16 -7.48
C LEU A 217 -18.16 -18.12 -6.61
N ILE A 218 -17.62 -16.91 -6.48
CA ILE A 218 -18.27 -15.83 -5.74
C ILE A 218 -19.64 -15.49 -6.32
N LYS A 219 -19.79 -15.43 -7.64
CA LYS A 219 -21.09 -15.17 -8.29
C LYS A 219 -22.16 -16.22 -7.96
N SER A 220 -21.75 -17.44 -7.64
CA SER A 220 -22.66 -18.54 -7.30
C SER A 220 -22.90 -18.70 -5.80
N THR A 221 -22.02 -18.17 -4.95
CA THR A 221 -22.06 -18.43 -3.50
C THR A 221 -22.28 -17.17 -2.65
N VAL A 222 -22.13 -15.99 -3.25
CA VAL A 222 -22.32 -14.70 -2.58
C VAL A 222 -23.33 -13.85 -3.34
N ASP A 223 -24.28 -13.27 -2.63
CA ASP A 223 -25.25 -12.35 -3.19
C ASP A 223 -24.62 -10.98 -3.45
N LEU A 224 -24.04 -10.85 -4.66
CA LEU A 224 -23.39 -9.59 -5.10
C LEU A 224 -24.39 -8.44 -5.24
N GLU A 225 -25.66 -8.72 -5.53
CA GLU A 225 -26.69 -7.67 -5.62
C GLU A 225 -26.98 -7.08 -4.25
N GLN A 226 -27.08 -7.91 -3.22
CA GLN A 226 -27.21 -7.46 -1.84
C GLN A 226 -25.96 -6.67 -1.39
N ILE A 227 -24.75 -7.08 -1.77
CA ILE A 227 -23.52 -6.30 -1.52
C ILE A 227 -23.59 -4.93 -2.18
N LEU A 228 -24.02 -4.83 -3.43
CA LEU A 228 -24.20 -3.56 -4.13
C LEU A 228 -25.28 -2.68 -3.47
N GLN A 229 -26.39 -3.27 -3.06
CA GLN A 229 -27.45 -2.56 -2.31
C GLN A 229 -26.90 -1.97 -0.99
N ILE A 230 -26.14 -2.76 -0.22
CA ILE A 230 -25.48 -2.30 1.01
C ILE A 230 -24.49 -1.15 0.69
N ALA A 231 -23.70 -1.26 -0.39
CA ALA A 231 -22.78 -0.23 -0.80
C ALA A 231 -23.47 1.09 -1.19
N CYS A 232 -24.61 1.01 -1.87
CA CYS A 232 -25.41 2.16 -2.28
C CYS A 232 -26.10 2.88 -1.10
N GLN A 233 -26.29 2.20 0.05
CA GLN A 233 -26.82 2.80 1.27
C GLN A 233 -25.80 3.66 2.02
N ALA A 234 -24.54 3.67 1.60
CA ALA A 234 -23.53 4.52 2.21
C ALA A 234 -23.96 6.01 2.13
N PRO A 235 -23.92 6.77 3.24
CA PRO A 235 -24.34 8.17 3.23
C PRO A 235 -23.40 9.04 2.38
N GLN A 236 -23.86 10.22 2.01
CA GLN A 236 -23.00 11.18 1.28
C GLN A 236 -21.76 11.53 2.10
N ILE A 237 -20.63 11.70 1.41
CA ILE A 237 -19.41 12.26 2.03
C ILE A 237 -19.46 13.77 1.81
N GLU A 238 -19.54 14.50 2.94
CA GLU A 238 -19.43 15.95 2.95
C GLU A 238 -17.96 16.33 2.95
N THR A 239 -17.40 16.50 1.79
CA THR A 239 -16.01 16.96 1.63
C THR A 239 -16.00 18.24 0.81
N VAL A 240 -15.35 19.27 1.31
CA VAL A 240 -14.97 20.42 0.50
C VAL A 240 -13.74 20.01 -0.31
N ILE A 241 -13.97 19.60 -1.55
CA ILE A 241 -12.86 19.39 -2.48
C ILE A 241 -12.18 20.75 -2.62
N LYS A 242 -11.03 20.93 -1.99
CA LYS A 242 -10.17 22.06 -2.32
C LYS A 242 -9.72 21.79 -3.76
N ASN A 243 -10.25 22.57 -4.69
CA ASN A 243 -9.89 22.47 -6.10
C ASN A 243 -8.36 22.43 -6.21
N SER A 244 -7.81 21.25 -6.43
CA SER A 244 -6.46 21.11 -6.93
C SER A 244 -6.43 21.80 -8.28
N LEU A 245 -5.41 22.59 -8.48
CA LEU A 245 -5.14 23.38 -9.68
C LEU A 245 -5.66 22.67 -10.94
N ASP A 246 -6.40 23.40 -11.77
CA ASP A 246 -6.89 22.95 -13.07
C ASP A 246 -5.82 22.10 -13.78
N GLU A 247 -6.13 20.84 -14.11
CA GLU A 247 -5.29 19.97 -14.95
C GLU A 247 -4.97 20.59 -16.32
N LYS A 248 -5.60 21.71 -16.63
CA LYS A 248 -5.44 22.46 -17.89
C LYS A 248 -4.36 23.55 -17.87
N SER A 249 -3.67 23.81 -16.76
CA SER A 249 -2.47 24.60 -16.83
C SER A 249 -1.36 23.76 -17.48
N ILE A 250 -1.24 23.86 -18.78
CA ILE A 250 -0.10 23.36 -19.56
C ILE A 250 1.13 24.10 -19.05
N VAL A 251 1.77 23.56 -18.03
CA VAL A 251 3.06 24.06 -17.55
C VAL A 251 4.06 23.70 -18.63
N LYS A 252 4.40 24.66 -19.50
CA LYS A 252 5.59 24.58 -20.35
C LYS A 252 6.80 24.40 -19.41
N ASN A 253 7.50 23.29 -19.47
CA ASN A 253 8.65 22.86 -18.65
C ASN A 253 8.25 22.12 -17.35
N ARG A 254 7.67 20.93 -17.49
CA ARG A 254 7.48 20.00 -16.37
C ARG A 254 8.84 19.52 -15.84
N VAL A 255 8.98 19.45 -14.52
CA VAL A 255 10.14 18.82 -13.89
C VAL A 255 10.07 17.33 -14.11
N ARG A 256 11.05 16.76 -14.82
CA ARG A 256 11.13 15.32 -15.09
C ARG A 256 11.84 14.61 -13.93
N ILE A 257 11.17 13.64 -13.32
CA ILE A 257 11.69 12.83 -12.22
C ILE A 257 11.76 11.37 -12.67
N GLY A 258 12.97 10.79 -12.61
CA GLY A 258 13.18 9.37 -12.85
C GLY A 258 12.63 8.51 -11.72
N ILE A 259 11.81 7.53 -12.04
CA ILE A 259 11.24 6.57 -11.09
C ILE A 259 11.78 5.18 -11.45
N ALA A 260 12.60 4.59 -10.57
CA ALA A 260 13.04 3.22 -10.76
C ALA A 260 11.84 2.26 -10.64
N ARG A 261 11.44 1.60 -11.72
CA ARG A 261 10.28 0.70 -11.72
C ARG A 261 10.53 -0.55 -12.53
N ASP A 262 10.74 -1.65 -11.82
CA ASP A 262 10.86 -3.01 -12.34
C ASP A 262 10.62 -4.01 -11.20
N GLU A 263 10.96 -5.27 -11.42
CA GLU A 263 10.77 -6.33 -10.43
C GLU A 263 11.62 -6.14 -9.16
N ALA A 264 12.72 -5.39 -9.24
CA ALA A 264 13.57 -5.08 -8.09
C ALA A 264 13.07 -3.85 -7.31
N PHE A 265 12.35 -2.92 -7.96
CA PHE A 265 11.89 -1.65 -7.40
C PHE A 265 10.42 -1.41 -7.74
N CYS A 266 9.51 -1.94 -6.93
CA CYS A 266 8.08 -1.93 -7.22
C CYS A 266 7.19 -1.35 -6.09
N PHE A 267 7.76 -0.99 -4.94
CA PHE A 267 6.99 -0.52 -3.80
C PHE A 267 6.87 1.00 -3.79
N TYR A 268 5.72 1.49 -4.22
CA TYR A 268 5.35 2.89 -4.22
C TYR A 268 3.94 3.07 -3.70
N TYR A 269 3.71 4.08 -2.87
CA TYR A 269 2.36 4.59 -2.63
C TYR A 269 1.92 5.36 -3.86
N GLU A 270 0.82 4.95 -4.49
CA GLU A 270 0.30 5.63 -5.69
C GLU A 270 -0.03 7.10 -5.39
N GLU A 271 -0.47 7.37 -4.16
CA GLU A 271 -0.71 8.73 -3.69
C GLU A 271 0.54 9.62 -3.73
N ASN A 272 1.73 9.08 -3.42
CA ASN A 272 2.98 9.82 -3.53
C ASN A 272 3.27 10.19 -4.99
N LEU A 273 3.06 9.26 -5.91
CA LEU A 273 3.26 9.47 -7.34
C LEU A 273 2.22 10.46 -7.90
N ARG A 274 0.97 10.35 -7.47
CA ARG A 274 -0.09 11.28 -7.84
C ARG A 274 0.22 12.69 -7.33
N MET A 275 0.64 12.85 -6.10
CA MET A 275 1.02 14.15 -5.54
C MET A 275 2.13 14.84 -6.34
N LEU A 276 3.12 14.10 -6.82
CA LEU A 276 4.16 14.65 -7.71
C LEU A 276 3.56 15.12 -9.04
N ARG A 277 2.67 14.32 -9.66
CA ARG A 277 1.98 14.70 -10.90
C ARG A 277 1.10 15.93 -10.71
N GLU A 278 0.32 16.00 -9.63
CA GLU A 278 -0.51 17.16 -9.26
C GLU A 278 0.31 18.43 -9.08
N LYS A 279 1.56 18.32 -8.59
CA LYS A 279 2.51 19.42 -8.48
C LYS A 279 3.27 19.74 -9.78
N GLY A 280 2.84 19.18 -10.91
CA GLY A 280 3.36 19.48 -12.25
C GLY A 280 4.62 18.71 -12.62
N CYS A 281 4.97 17.61 -11.96
CA CYS A 281 6.07 16.76 -12.36
C CYS A 281 5.67 15.77 -13.47
N GLU A 282 6.61 15.47 -14.36
CA GLU A 282 6.56 14.34 -15.28
C GLU A 282 7.36 13.19 -14.65
N LEU A 283 6.69 12.06 -14.41
CA LEU A 283 7.34 10.87 -13.87
C LEU A 283 7.79 9.98 -15.04
N VAL A 284 9.09 9.74 -15.11
CA VAL A 284 9.72 8.94 -16.17
C VAL A 284 10.19 7.63 -15.57
N GLU A 285 9.43 6.57 -15.80
CA GLU A 285 9.79 5.24 -15.31
C GLU A 285 10.99 4.69 -16.09
N PHE A 286 11.87 3.98 -15.39
CA PHE A 286 13.01 3.27 -15.97
C PHE A 286 13.34 2.01 -15.17
N SER A 287 13.97 1.04 -15.83
CA SER A 287 14.36 -0.24 -15.22
C SER A 287 15.86 -0.30 -14.94
N PRO A 288 16.29 -0.26 -13.67
CA PRO A 288 17.69 -0.55 -13.32
C PRO A 288 18.17 -1.95 -13.73
N LEU A 289 17.27 -2.91 -13.90
CA LEU A 289 17.60 -4.27 -14.35
C LEU A 289 17.94 -4.35 -15.84
N VAL A 290 17.33 -3.51 -16.69
CA VAL A 290 17.36 -3.66 -18.16
C VAL A 290 18.08 -2.50 -18.83
N GLU A 291 17.73 -1.27 -18.49
CA GLU A 291 18.26 -0.07 -19.11
C GLU A 291 19.72 0.19 -18.72
N LYS A 292 20.48 0.77 -19.63
CA LYS A 292 21.94 0.97 -19.42
C LYS A 292 22.28 2.33 -18.82
N LYS A 293 21.35 3.29 -18.88
CA LYS A 293 21.48 4.65 -18.39
C LYS A 293 20.16 5.17 -17.87
N LEU A 294 20.21 6.18 -17.02
CA LEU A 294 19.05 6.94 -16.61
C LEU A 294 18.37 7.63 -17.81
N PRO A 295 17.07 7.85 -17.76
CA PRO A 295 16.34 8.61 -18.78
C PRO A 295 16.96 10.01 -18.98
N GLU A 296 16.93 10.48 -20.22
CA GLU A 296 17.46 11.81 -20.54
C GLU A 296 16.63 12.93 -19.91
N ASN A 297 17.30 14.03 -19.56
CA ASN A 297 16.69 15.25 -19.05
C ASN A 297 15.89 15.10 -17.77
N ILE A 298 16.11 14.04 -16.96
CA ILE A 298 15.57 13.98 -15.60
C ILE A 298 16.33 14.96 -14.70
N LYS A 299 15.59 15.58 -13.79
CA LYS A 299 16.08 16.58 -12.84
C LYS A 299 16.09 16.06 -11.38
N GLY A 300 15.54 14.90 -11.16
CA GLY A 300 15.52 14.22 -9.86
C GLY A 300 15.32 12.73 -10.02
N LEU A 301 15.57 11.99 -8.94
CA LEU A 301 15.53 10.52 -8.93
C LEU A 301 14.80 10.01 -7.70
N ILE A 302 13.90 9.06 -7.90
CA ILE A 302 13.26 8.31 -6.81
C ILE A 302 13.49 6.82 -7.07
N ILE A 303 14.12 6.16 -6.10
CA ILE A 303 14.32 4.71 -6.10
C ILE A 303 13.55 4.15 -4.91
N GLY A 304 12.40 3.58 -5.17
CA GLY A 304 11.51 3.03 -4.15
C GLY A 304 11.98 1.71 -3.56
N GLY A 305 11.14 1.13 -2.73
CA GLY A 305 11.37 -0.20 -2.20
C GLY A 305 11.11 -1.30 -3.21
N GLY A 306 11.35 -2.53 -2.79
CA GLY A 306 11.20 -3.73 -3.58
C GLY A 306 12.08 -4.85 -3.06
N TYR A 307 12.60 -5.66 -3.99
CA TYR A 307 13.40 -6.85 -3.69
C TYR A 307 14.76 -6.85 -4.43
N PRO A 308 15.60 -5.81 -4.29
CA PRO A 308 16.89 -5.74 -5.01
C PRO A 308 17.83 -6.89 -4.66
N GLU A 309 17.70 -7.48 -3.47
CA GLU A 309 18.48 -8.62 -3.02
C GLU A 309 18.22 -9.88 -3.85
N LEU A 310 17.01 -10.04 -4.39
CA LEU A 310 16.64 -11.18 -5.24
C LEU A 310 17.17 -11.02 -6.68
N TYR A 311 17.51 -9.82 -7.05
CA TYR A 311 18.03 -9.45 -8.37
C TYR A 311 19.46 -8.89 -8.30
N ALA A 312 20.15 -9.13 -7.17
CA ALA A 312 21.43 -8.50 -6.88
C ALA A 312 22.49 -8.74 -7.97
N GLU A 313 22.59 -9.96 -8.52
CA GLU A 313 23.50 -10.31 -9.60
C GLU A 313 23.22 -9.53 -10.89
N LYS A 314 21.93 -9.42 -11.26
CA LYS A 314 21.51 -8.67 -12.46
C LYS A 314 21.79 -7.18 -12.31
N LEU A 315 21.44 -6.61 -11.15
CA LEU A 315 21.74 -5.21 -10.81
C LEU A 315 23.24 -4.94 -10.83
N SER A 316 24.04 -5.85 -10.27
CA SER A 316 25.49 -5.76 -10.25
C SER A 316 26.11 -5.83 -11.66
N ALA A 317 25.61 -6.72 -12.50
CA ALA A 317 26.07 -6.89 -13.88
C ALA A 317 25.77 -5.66 -14.75
N ASN A 318 24.78 -4.85 -14.39
CA ASN A 318 24.45 -3.60 -15.09
C ASN A 318 25.36 -2.45 -14.65
N ILE A 319 26.67 -2.59 -14.94
CA ILE A 319 27.70 -1.64 -14.53
C ILE A 319 27.43 -0.23 -15.06
N SER A 320 26.90 -0.12 -16.27
CA SER A 320 26.62 1.18 -16.91
C SER A 320 25.57 1.96 -16.12
N MET A 321 24.44 1.35 -15.78
CA MET A 321 23.38 1.98 -14.98
C MET A 321 23.89 2.35 -13.57
N ARG A 322 24.60 1.44 -12.90
CA ARG A 322 25.15 1.70 -11.57
C ARG A 322 26.07 2.92 -11.54
N LYS A 323 26.95 3.03 -12.53
CA LYS A 323 27.88 4.16 -12.67
C LYS A 323 27.16 5.46 -13.01
N ASP A 324 26.12 5.39 -13.85
CA ASP A 324 25.35 6.57 -14.23
C ASP A 324 24.58 7.12 -13.04
N ILE A 325 23.89 6.25 -12.26
CA ILE A 325 23.23 6.63 -11.00
C ILE A 325 24.25 7.26 -10.03
N GLN A 326 25.38 6.58 -9.79
CA GLN A 326 26.41 7.10 -8.88
C GLN A 326 26.89 8.48 -9.33
N SER A 327 27.29 8.61 -10.59
CA SER A 327 27.81 9.87 -11.15
C SER A 327 26.82 11.03 -11.04
N LYS A 328 25.53 10.77 -11.32
CA LYS A 328 24.48 11.79 -11.25
C LYS A 328 24.19 12.23 -9.80
N ILE A 329 24.15 11.28 -8.86
CA ILE A 329 23.96 11.60 -7.43
C ILE A 329 25.20 12.34 -6.90
N ASP A 330 26.41 11.91 -7.24
CA ASP A 330 27.65 12.59 -6.82
C ASP A 330 27.76 14.00 -7.43
N ALA A 331 27.18 14.21 -8.64
CA ALA A 331 27.04 15.53 -9.27
C ALA A 331 25.92 16.40 -8.68
N GLY A 332 25.22 15.94 -7.63
CA GLY A 332 24.22 16.72 -6.91
C GLY A 332 22.78 16.53 -7.35
N MET A 333 22.44 15.52 -8.16
CA MET A 333 21.05 15.24 -8.54
C MET A 333 20.20 14.95 -7.31
N PRO A 334 19.10 15.68 -7.07
CA PRO A 334 18.18 15.42 -5.98
C PRO A 334 17.63 13.99 -6.04
N THR A 335 17.81 13.24 -4.96
CA THR A 335 17.48 11.81 -4.93
C THR A 335 16.78 11.41 -3.63
N ILE A 336 15.70 10.66 -3.75
CA ILE A 336 15.03 9.95 -2.65
C ILE A 336 15.23 8.44 -2.88
N ALA A 337 15.72 7.72 -1.86
CA ALA A 337 15.92 6.28 -1.94
C ALA A 337 15.34 5.59 -0.69
N GLU A 338 14.36 4.72 -0.88
CA GLU A 338 13.62 4.06 0.20
C GLU A 338 13.87 2.56 0.20
N CYS A 339 14.13 1.97 1.36
CA CYS A 339 14.22 0.53 1.59
C CYS A 339 15.07 -0.20 0.54
N GLY A 340 14.49 -0.87 -0.45
CA GLY A 340 15.23 -1.51 -1.54
C GLY A 340 16.12 -0.54 -2.31
N GLY A 341 15.62 0.67 -2.59
CA GLY A 341 16.41 1.73 -3.22
C GLY A 341 17.60 2.17 -2.35
N PHE A 342 17.40 2.26 -1.04
CA PHE A 342 18.49 2.51 -0.09
C PHE A 342 19.54 1.40 -0.13
N LEU A 343 19.11 0.12 -0.14
CA LEU A 343 20.04 -1.03 -0.27
C LEU A 343 20.84 -0.97 -1.57
N TYR A 344 20.23 -0.58 -2.68
CA TYR A 344 20.90 -0.45 -3.97
C TYR A 344 21.95 0.66 -3.99
N LEU A 345 21.83 1.69 -3.16
CA LEU A 345 22.80 2.77 -3.04
C LEU A 345 24.07 2.36 -2.25
N HIS A 346 24.11 1.21 -1.60
CA HIS A 346 25.25 0.71 -0.84
C HIS A 346 26.45 0.34 -1.72
N GLU A 347 27.59 0.11 -1.10
CA GLU A 347 28.76 -0.48 -1.75
C GLU A 347 28.49 -1.94 -2.14
N THR A 348 27.95 -2.71 -1.19
CA THR A 348 27.57 -4.10 -1.39
C THR A 348 26.22 -4.42 -0.76
N LEU A 349 25.52 -5.39 -1.37
CA LEU A 349 24.28 -5.97 -0.88
C LEU A 349 24.43 -7.50 -0.82
N GLU A 350 24.14 -8.10 0.33
CA GLU A 350 24.04 -9.56 0.41
C GLU A 350 22.77 -10.05 -0.31
N ASN A 351 22.93 -11.04 -1.17
CA ASN A 351 21.80 -11.77 -1.75
C ASN A 351 21.18 -12.77 -0.71
N PRO A 352 20.10 -13.52 -1.03
CA PRO A 352 19.52 -14.50 -0.14
C PRO A 352 20.49 -15.57 0.38
N GLU A 353 21.53 -15.89 -0.38
CA GLU A 353 22.60 -16.85 -0.07
C GLU A 353 23.74 -16.23 0.74
N ARG A 354 23.60 -14.95 1.18
CA ARG A 354 24.60 -14.17 1.93
C ARG A 354 25.90 -13.91 1.15
N ILE A 355 25.84 -13.91 -0.17
CA ILE A 355 26.94 -13.51 -1.01
C ILE A 355 26.91 -11.99 -1.18
N LYS A 356 28.03 -11.32 -0.89
CA LYS A 356 28.17 -9.87 -1.07
C LYS A 356 28.30 -9.50 -2.54
N ILE A 357 27.36 -8.73 -3.05
CA ILE A 357 27.24 -8.33 -4.45
C ILE A 357 27.42 -6.80 -4.55
N LYS A 358 28.24 -6.33 -5.49
CA LYS A 358 28.52 -4.89 -5.68
C LYS A 358 27.29 -4.14 -6.17
N MET A 359 27.02 -2.98 -5.53
CA MET A 359 25.92 -2.06 -5.88
C MET A 359 26.46 -0.71 -6.37
N THR A 360 25.67 0.37 -6.29
CA THR A 360 26.05 1.68 -6.87
C THR A 360 27.17 2.39 -6.13
N ASN A 361 27.42 2.05 -4.85
CA ASN A 361 28.50 2.63 -4.03
C ASN A 361 28.37 4.16 -3.77
N VAL A 362 27.14 4.68 -3.75
CA VAL A 362 26.83 6.06 -3.32
C VAL A 362 26.98 6.20 -1.81
N ILE A 363 26.55 5.18 -1.07
CA ILE A 363 26.66 5.08 0.39
C ILE A 363 27.77 4.06 0.70
N LYS A 364 28.81 4.50 1.40
CA LYS A 364 29.96 3.67 1.80
C LYS A 364 29.61 2.77 2.97
N ALA A 365 28.73 1.81 2.71
CA ALA A 365 28.22 0.87 3.68
C ALA A 365 27.89 -0.47 3.02
N GLU A 366 27.73 -1.50 3.84
CA GLU A 366 27.32 -2.84 3.41
C GLU A 366 25.90 -3.12 3.88
N ALA A 367 25.05 -3.66 3.00
CA ALA A 367 23.74 -4.17 3.33
C ALA A 367 23.81 -5.70 3.46
N PHE A 368 23.25 -6.23 4.54
CA PHE A 368 23.36 -7.64 4.90
C PHE A 368 22.02 -8.25 5.32
N LYS A 369 21.85 -9.55 5.04
CA LYS A 369 20.67 -10.31 5.43
C LYS A 369 20.65 -10.60 6.92
N THR A 370 19.49 -10.41 7.57
CA THR A 370 19.27 -10.77 8.98
C THR A 370 18.45 -12.06 9.11
N ASP A 371 18.56 -12.76 10.23
CA ASP A 371 17.87 -14.05 10.44
C ASP A 371 16.38 -13.88 10.80
N ARG A 372 15.96 -12.65 11.08
CA ARG A 372 14.58 -12.31 11.46
C ARG A 372 14.22 -10.92 10.96
N LEU A 373 12.92 -10.65 10.89
CA LEU A 373 12.38 -9.33 10.60
C LEU A 373 13.04 -8.29 11.54
N ARG A 374 13.72 -7.32 10.95
CA ARG A 374 14.55 -6.37 11.71
C ARG A 374 13.70 -5.26 12.31
N ARG A 375 12.92 -4.60 11.47
CA ARG A 375 11.99 -3.54 11.86
C ARG A 375 10.67 -3.69 11.11
N PHE A 376 9.59 -3.37 11.79
CA PHE A 376 8.26 -3.52 11.23
C PHE A 376 7.30 -2.48 11.80
N GLY A 377 6.46 -1.93 10.92
CA GLY A 377 5.27 -1.16 11.23
C GLY A 377 5.47 0.35 11.15
N TYR A 378 4.46 1.06 11.57
CA TYR A 378 4.40 2.51 11.52
C TYR A 378 5.48 3.18 12.36
N ILE A 379 5.97 4.31 11.84
CA ILE A 379 6.92 5.19 12.52
C ILE A 379 6.63 6.65 12.16
N THR A 380 6.98 7.54 13.08
CA THR A 380 7.12 8.96 12.81
C THR A 380 8.61 9.27 12.76
N LEU A 381 9.07 9.78 11.64
CA LEU A 381 10.43 10.31 11.49
C LEU A 381 10.45 11.75 12.01
N LYS A 382 11.41 12.10 12.83
CA LYS A 382 11.71 13.46 13.24
C LYS A 382 13.11 13.81 12.78
N ALA A 383 13.28 14.90 12.06
CA ALA A 383 14.59 15.37 11.62
C ALA A 383 15.40 15.92 12.81
N GLU A 384 16.62 15.42 13.00
CA GLU A 384 17.55 15.85 14.05
C GLU A 384 18.42 17.06 13.62
N LYS A 385 18.53 17.29 12.31
CA LYS A 385 19.26 18.43 11.74
C LYS A 385 18.50 19.06 10.56
N ASN A 386 18.96 20.23 10.11
CA ASN A 386 18.45 20.85 8.89
C ASN A 386 18.99 20.10 7.66
N GLY A 387 18.10 19.59 6.83
CA GLY A 387 18.40 19.09 5.50
C GLY A 387 17.75 19.95 4.40
N LYS A 388 18.07 19.67 3.15
CA LYS A 388 17.45 20.41 2.02
C LYS A 388 15.96 20.08 1.93
N PHE A 389 15.57 18.81 2.09
CA PHE A 389 14.18 18.36 1.93
C PHE A 389 13.39 18.37 3.22
N LEU A 390 14.00 18.04 4.37
CA LEU A 390 13.36 18.01 5.68
C LEU A 390 14.13 18.90 6.64
N LYS A 391 13.45 19.80 7.35
CA LYS A 391 14.07 20.73 8.30
C LYS A 391 14.05 20.15 9.70
N LYS A 392 15.00 20.62 10.54
CA LYS A 392 15.08 20.20 11.95
C LYS A 392 13.73 20.32 12.63
N ASP A 393 13.39 19.31 13.44
CA ASP A 393 12.14 19.17 14.19
C ASP A 393 10.88 18.92 13.33
N GLU A 394 10.96 19.03 12.01
CA GLU A 394 9.87 18.56 11.14
C GLU A 394 9.70 17.04 11.22
N ILE A 395 8.45 16.61 11.05
CA ILE A 395 8.09 15.20 11.09
C ILE A 395 7.61 14.70 9.72
N MET A 396 7.82 13.41 9.46
CA MET A 396 7.30 12.67 8.32
C MET A 396 6.76 11.33 8.83
N ARG A 397 5.57 10.93 8.42
CA ARG A 397 5.04 9.60 8.71
C ARG A 397 5.52 8.59 7.68
N ALA A 398 5.88 7.42 8.16
CA ALA A 398 6.46 6.37 7.33
C ALA A 398 6.13 4.97 7.86
N HIS A 399 6.44 3.98 7.07
CA HIS A 399 6.34 2.57 7.44
C HIS A 399 7.67 1.87 7.18
N GLU A 400 8.10 0.96 8.05
CA GLU A 400 9.25 0.10 7.82
C GLU A 400 8.84 -1.37 7.80
N PHE A 401 9.44 -2.12 6.87
CA PHE A 401 9.32 -3.58 6.79
C PHE A 401 10.53 -4.14 6.04
N HIS A 402 11.51 -4.69 6.74
CA HIS A 402 12.71 -5.23 6.09
C HIS A 402 13.38 -6.36 6.88
N TYR A 403 13.95 -7.31 6.13
CA TYR A 403 14.76 -8.43 6.61
C TYR A 403 16.26 -8.20 6.39
N TRP A 404 16.65 -7.17 5.66
CA TRP A 404 18.04 -6.72 5.53
C TRP A 404 18.31 -5.57 6.47
N ASP A 405 19.56 -5.41 6.85
CA ASP A 405 20.01 -4.27 7.63
C ASP A 405 21.24 -3.65 6.97
N SER A 406 21.72 -2.53 7.46
CA SER A 406 22.89 -1.82 6.96
C SER A 406 23.93 -1.65 8.07
N THR A 407 25.21 -1.66 7.70
CA THR A 407 26.29 -1.24 8.61
C THR A 407 26.21 0.25 8.95
N GLN A 408 25.45 1.05 8.15
CA GLN A 408 25.19 2.46 8.40
C GLN A 408 23.74 2.83 8.01
N ASN A 409 22.86 2.92 8.99
CA ASN A 409 21.44 3.27 8.80
C ASN A 409 21.17 4.78 8.71
N GLY A 410 22.23 5.60 8.86
CA GLY A 410 22.10 7.05 8.99
C GLY A 410 21.74 7.49 10.42
N THR A 411 21.90 8.80 10.68
CA THR A 411 21.67 9.39 11.99
C THR A 411 20.89 10.70 11.92
N ASP A 412 20.40 11.06 10.75
CA ASP A 412 19.90 12.40 10.50
C ASP A 412 18.42 12.57 10.85
N CYS A 413 17.73 11.45 11.09
CA CYS A 413 16.36 11.41 11.61
C CYS A 413 16.26 10.40 12.76
N LEU A 414 15.36 10.68 13.70
CA LEU A 414 14.91 9.76 14.74
C LEU A 414 13.57 9.15 14.31
N ALA A 415 13.53 7.84 14.11
CA ALA A 415 12.30 7.08 13.95
C ALA A 415 11.70 6.75 15.30
N VAL A 416 10.41 7.04 15.50
CA VAL A 416 9.69 6.80 16.76
C VAL A 416 8.44 5.98 16.48
N LYS A 417 8.24 4.90 17.23
CA LYS A 417 7.03 4.07 17.13
C LYS A 417 5.80 4.82 17.67
N PRO A 418 4.57 4.51 17.20
CA PRO A 418 3.35 5.15 17.68
C PRO A 418 3.15 5.07 19.20
N ASP A 419 3.56 3.96 19.84
CA ASP A 419 3.50 3.76 21.29
C ASP A 419 4.62 4.49 22.05
N LYS A 420 5.54 5.16 21.33
CA LYS A 420 6.71 5.89 21.85
C LYS A 420 7.68 5.05 22.70
N LYS A 421 7.52 3.73 22.78
CA LYS A 421 8.38 2.84 23.56
C LYS A 421 9.71 2.51 22.89
N ARG A 422 9.76 2.63 21.55
CA ARG A 422 10.96 2.32 20.77
C ARG A 422 11.26 3.44 19.80
N SER A 423 12.54 3.78 19.70
CA SER A 423 13.06 4.73 18.72
C SER A 423 14.45 4.30 18.26
N TRP A 424 14.87 4.78 17.11
CA TRP A 424 16.20 4.53 16.55
C TRP A 424 16.58 5.61 15.55
N ASN A 425 17.88 5.84 15.43
CA ASN A 425 18.40 6.72 14.39
C ASN A 425 18.33 6.06 13.02
N CYS A 426 18.05 6.85 12.01
CA CYS A 426 17.95 6.43 10.62
C CYS A 426 18.15 7.63 9.68
N ILE A 427 18.09 7.37 8.38
CA ILE A 427 18.19 8.31 7.27
C ILE A 427 19.58 8.95 7.13
N HIS A 428 20.10 8.86 5.91
CA HIS A 428 21.17 9.68 5.39
C HIS A 428 20.55 10.89 4.69
N MET A 429 20.82 12.09 5.20
CA MET A 429 20.33 13.34 4.64
C MET A 429 21.52 14.24 4.25
N ARG A 430 21.82 14.27 2.95
CA ARG A 430 22.79 15.18 2.34
C ARG A 430 22.03 16.29 1.61
N ASP A 431 22.75 17.25 1.01
CA ASP A 431 22.13 18.36 0.28
C ASP A 431 21.23 17.92 -0.87
N ASN A 432 21.54 16.78 -1.48
CA ASN A 432 20.81 16.24 -2.61
C ASN A 432 20.26 14.83 -2.39
N LEU A 433 20.48 14.20 -1.24
CA LEU A 433 20.10 12.82 -0.97
C LEU A 433 19.28 12.68 0.30
N PHE A 434 18.16 11.97 0.22
CA PHE A 434 17.40 11.48 1.36
C PHE A 434 17.24 9.96 1.21
N ALA A 435 17.93 9.17 2.03
CA ALA A 435 17.97 7.72 1.86
C ALA A 435 17.89 6.96 3.18
N GLY A 436 17.10 5.89 3.23
CA GLY A 436 16.96 5.01 4.39
C GLY A 436 15.93 3.92 4.19
N PHE A 437 15.72 3.09 5.22
CA PHE A 437 14.70 2.03 5.18
C PHE A 437 13.25 2.51 5.19
N PRO A 438 12.89 3.63 5.87
CA PRO A 438 11.52 4.09 5.91
C PRO A 438 10.92 4.35 4.53
N HIS A 439 9.71 3.85 4.31
CA HIS A 439 8.86 4.21 3.19
C HIS A 439 8.01 5.42 3.58
N LEU A 440 8.21 6.52 2.91
CA LEU A 440 7.64 7.81 3.25
C LEU A 440 6.21 7.94 2.73
N TYR A 441 5.34 8.59 3.49
CA TYR A 441 4.04 9.01 3.00
C TYR A 441 4.03 10.53 2.79
N PHE A 442 4.11 10.98 1.55
CA PHE A 442 4.40 12.37 1.18
C PHE A 442 3.36 13.37 1.68
N ARG A 443 2.08 13.00 1.70
CA ARG A 443 1.03 13.90 2.24
C ARG A 443 1.17 14.18 3.74
N SER A 444 1.92 13.38 4.47
CA SER A 444 2.17 13.65 5.89
C SER A 444 3.06 14.88 6.11
N ASN A 445 3.84 15.28 5.10
CA ASN A 445 4.62 16.52 5.06
C ASN A 445 4.72 17.06 3.63
N PRO A 446 3.74 17.84 3.15
CA PRO A 446 3.75 18.40 1.79
C PRO A 446 4.97 19.28 1.50
N ASN A 447 5.51 19.98 2.50
CA ASN A 447 6.70 20.83 2.35
C ASN A 447 7.95 20.04 1.95
N PHE A 448 8.08 18.79 2.39
CA PHE A 448 9.15 17.89 1.97
C PHE A 448 9.15 17.72 0.45
N VAL A 449 7.98 17.44 -0.12
CA VAL A 449 7.80 17.24 -1.56
C VAL A 449 8.07 18.53 -2.34
N GLU A 450 7.58 19.65 -1.85
CA GLU A 450 7.82 20.96 -2.49
C GLU A 450 9.31 21.26 -2.56
N ARG A 451 10.04 21.11 -1.45
CA ARG A 451 11.48 21.34 -1.42
C ARG A 451 12.26 20.35 -2.32
N PHE A 452 11.81 19.10 -2.40
CA PHE A 452 12.40 18.14 -3.34
C PHE A 452 12.20 18.58 -4.80
N ILE A 453 10.99 19.02 -5.17
CA ILE A 453 10.68 19.52 -6.52
C ILE A 453 11.46 20.80 -6.81
N ASP A 454 11.57 21.70 -5.86
CA ASP A 454 12.33 22.94 -6.05
C ASP A 454 13.83 22.65 -6.21
N ALA A 455 14.39 21.72 -5.45
CA ALA A 455 15.75 21.27 -5.66
C ALA A 455 15.95 20.65 -7.06
N CYS A 456 14.96 19.89 -7.57
CA CYS A 456 14.99 19.36 -8.94
C CYS A 456 14.96 20.48 -9.99
N LYS A 457 14.20 21.57 -9.78
CA LYS A 457 14.18 22.72 -10.69
C LYS A 457 15.54 23.43 -10.73
N GLU A 458 16.18 23.57 -9.56
CA GLU A 458 17.47 24.25 -9.40
C GLU A 458 18.64 23.45 -9.98
N TRP A 459 18.53 22.11 -10.04
CA TRP A 459 19.60 21.28 -10.54
C TRP A 459 19.72 21.34 -12.06
N ASP A 460 20.91 21.77 -12.55
CA ASP A 460 21.23 21.84 -13.98
C ASP A 460 22.45 20.97 -14.32
N ILE A 461 22.28 20.09 -15.31
CA ILE A 461 23.31 19.15 -15.77
C ILE A 461 24.51 19.90 -16.35
N THR A 462 24.29 21.05 -16.98
CA THR A 462 25.32 21.79 -17.71
C THR A 462 26.31 22.52 -16.82
N VAL A 463 25.91 22.90 -15.60
CA VAL A 463 26.78 23.62 -14.65
C VAL A 463 27.72 22.68 -13.87
N ASN A 464 27.32 21.43 -13.69
CA ASN A 464 28.03 20.48 -12.82
C ASN A 464 29.02 19.54 -13.56
N GLN A 465 29.19 19.66 -14.87
CA GLN A 465 30.18 18.90 -15.63
C GLN A 465 31.50 19.68 -15.83
N THR A 466 31.62 20.90 -15.31
CA THR A 466 32.79 21.78 -15.49
C THR A 466 33.57 22.06 -14.20
N ASN A 467 33.39 21.29 -13.13
CA ASN A 467 34.24 21.36 -11.91
C ASN A 467 34.87 20.02 -11.60
#